data_c3d5e26cbd679fae1eff00155820d0a2
#
_entry.id   c3d5e26cbd679fae1eff00155820d0a2
#
_cell.length_a   1.000
_cell.length_b   1.000
_cell.length_c   1.000
_cell.angle_alpha   90.00
_cell.angle_beta   90.00
_cell.angle_gamma   90.00
#
_symmetry.space_group_name_H-M   'P 1'
#
loop_
_entity.id
_entity.type
_entity.pdbx_description
1 polymer ?
#
loop_
_entity_poly.entity_id
_entity_poly.type
_entity_poly.pdbx_seq_one_letter_code
_entity_poly.pdbx_strand_id
1 'polypeptide(L)'
;MRRALTSVCVTLVTAVVLAGCGGPAGVDGDLTDDWAAPGPAGPFTPAAGVCQVADFVDVLPLPAYAPVDCALPHRVETVHVGAFPADRAAPPSGGSPELRAPFADCDTRATAYVGDDWRAGRLRLAVAVPSKTGWASGARWYRCDLTEVSTAEAGAVPVTRTGSLRDALKGPSPLRLGCQRSENVGRRGAQVLKPVECATRHDAEFVGVWKAPDEPYPARDADWLPFYAGCRTVLARYAGVPDDDDLRYRSGLVVRPPGAGRWRVGDRGVRCYLWLSDRTVTASLKGAGPTGLPVRTK
;
A
#
# COMPACT_ATOMS: atom_id res chain seq x y z
N MET A 1 10.08 79.22 51.82
CA MET A 1 11.07 78.27 51.26
C MET A 1 10.58 76.81 51.08
N ARG A 2 9.34 76.42 51.44
CA ARG A 2 8.88 75.00 51.32
C ARG A 2 8.09 74.69 50.05
N ARG A 3 7.75 75.66 49.21
CA ARG A 3 6.96 75.47 47.96
C ARG A 3 7.83 75.28 46.69
N ALA A 4 9.12 75.61 46.74
CA ALA A 4 10.01 75.52 45.60
C ALA A 4 10.68 74.12 45.48
N LEU A 5 10.77 73.38 46.58
CA LEU A 5 11.39 72.06 46.61
C LEU A 5 10.43 70.94 46.11
N THR A 6 9.12 71.11 46.20
CA THR A 6 8.14 70.12 45.73
C THR A 6 7.96 70.14 44.22
N SER A 7 8.13 71.31 43.57
CA SER A 7 8.02 71.40 42.10
C SER A 7 9.18 70.79 41.35
N VAL A 8 10.41 70.79 41.93
CA VAL A 8 11.61 70.21 41.31
C VAL A 8 11.58 68.67 41.35
N CYS A 9 11.04 68.08 42.43
CA CYS A 9 10.93 66.63 42.53
C CYS A 9 9.87 66.04 41.60
N VAL A 10 8.76 66.73 41.35
CA VAL A 10 7.71 66.26 40.46
C VAL A 10 8.15 66.27 38.98
N THR A 11 8.94 67.28 38.57
CA THR A 11 9.48 67.41 37.22
C THR A 11 10.60 66.35 36.96
N LEU A 12 11.38 65.99 37.97
CA LEU A 12 12.39 64.93 37.80
C LEU A 12 11.77 63.53 37.70
N VAL A 13 10.70 63.28 38.44
CA VAL A 13 10.01 61.92 38.36
C VAL A 13 9.27 61.76 37.04
N THR A 14 8.70 62.80 36.46
CA THR A 14 8.05 62.73 35.15
C THR A 14 9.01 62.60 34.00
N ALA A 15 10.22 63.10 34.09
CA ALA A 15 11.29 62.89 33.05
C ALA A 15 11.85 61.50 33.03
N VAL A 16 11.88 60.79 34.17
CA VAL A 16 12.40 59.39 34.24
C VAL A 16 11.37 58.37 33.69
N VAL A 17 10.06 58.69 33.75
CA VAL A 17 9.03 57.76 33.24
C VAL A 17 8.89 57.83 31.72
N LEU A 18 9.34 58.88 31.06
CA LEU A 18 9.30 59.03 29.59
C LEU A 18 10.54 58.47 28.87
N ALA A 19 11.58 58.09 29.59
CA ALA A 19 12.82 57.51 29.03
C ALA A 19 12.72 55.97 28.91
N GLY A 20 11.64 55.30 29.33
CA GLY A 20 11.51 53.86 29.41
C GLY A 20 10.92 53.18 28.18
N CYS A 21 10.67 53.87 27.07
CA CYS A 21 10.14 53.28 25.83
C CYS A 21 11.17 53.19 24.70
N GLY A 22 12.44 53.08 25.03
CA GLY A 22 13.47 52.65 24.07
C GLY A 22 13.44 51.14 23.96
N GLY A 23 13.27 50.58 22.77
CA GLY A 23 13.45 49.17 22.53
C GLY A 23 14.81 48.68 23.04
N PRO A 24 14.96 47.42 23.40
CA PRO A 24 16.24 46.85 23.77
C PRO A 24 17.32 47.16 22.71
N ALA A 25 18.55 47.45 23.15
CA ALA A 25 19.63 47.74 22.21
C ALA A 25 19.83 46.57 21.24
N GLY A 26 19.71 46.85 19.93
CA GLY A 26 19.81 45.83 18.86
C GLY A 26 18.49 45.33 18.30
N VAL A 27 17.37 45.93 18.75
CA VAL A 27 16.03 45.65 18.16
C VAL A 27 15.52 46.99 17.56
N ASP A 28 15.41 47.03 16.24
CA ASP A 28 14.94 48.19 15.49
C ASP A 28 13.40 48.32 15.44
N GLY A 29 12.71 47.26 15.90
CA GLY A 29 11.24 47.20 15.92
C GLY A 29 10.65 46.63 14.66
N ASP A 30 11.43 46.27 13.66
CA ASP A 30 11.00 45.52 12.48
C ASP A 30 11.29 44.04 12.67
N LEU A 31 10.27 43.20 12.83
CA LEU A 31 10.39 41.77 13.02
C LEU A 31 10.56 40.99 11.69
N THR A 32 10.63 41.69 10.56
CA THR A 32 10.61 41.05 9.23
C THR A 32 11.92 41.18 8.46
N ASP A 33 12.81 42.12 8.79
CA ASP A 33 14.04 42.38 8.04
C ASP A 33 15.21 41.44 8.41
N ASP A 34 15.18 40.83 9.61
CA ASP A 34 16.16 39.82 10.02
C ASP A 34 15.86 38.40 9.50
N TRP A 35 14.72 38.20 8.87
CA TRP A 35 14.34 36.93 8.31
C TRP A 35 14.80 36.83 6.85
N ALA A 36 15.66 35.85 6.60
CA ALA A 36 15.99 35.52 5.22
C ALA A 36 14.68 35.30 4.45
N ALA A 37 14.47 36.05 3.36
CA ALA A 37 13.30 35.86 2.51
C ALA A 37 13.18 34.38 2.17
N PRO A 38 12.03 33.73 2.41
CA PRO A 38 11.84 32.34 2.02
C PRO A 38 12.12 32.22 0.53
N GLY A 39 12.89 31.20 0.15
CA GLY A 39 13.14 30.89 -1.26
C GLY A 39 11.83 30.74 -2.03
N PRO A 40 11.84 30.82 -3.38
CA PRO A 40 10.64 30.64 -4.18
C PRO A 40 9.97 29.31 -3.81
N ALA A 41 8.66 29.34 -3.60
CA ALA A 41 7.88 28.15 -3.26
C ALA A 41 8.01 27.12 -4.38
N GLY A 42 8.66 25.99 -4.09
CA GLY A 42 8.76 24.85 -4.99
C GLY A 42 7.56 23.93 -4.87
N PRO A 43 7.27 23.09 -5.87
CA PRO A 43 6.23 22.08 -5.77
C PRO A 43 6.57 21.07 -4.68
N PHE A 44 5.59 20.75 -3.84
CA PHE A 44 5.74 19.70 -2.83
C PHE A 44 6.04 18.34 -3.49
N THR A 45 7.02 17.62 -2.96
CA THR A 45 7.33 16.23 -3.34
C THR A 45 7.37 15.38 -2.06
N PRO A 46 6.59 14.29 -1.98
CA PRO A 46 6.63 13.39 -0.83
C PRO A 46 7.96 12.65 -0.73
N ALA A 47 8.33 12.24 0.48
CA ALA A 47 9.50 11.38 0.70
C ALA A 47 9.14 9.90 0.50
N ALA A 48 10.10 9.11 0.01
CA ALA A 48 10.06 7.65 0.04
C ALA A 48 10.65 7.10 1.35
N GLY A 49 10.29 5.86 1.71
CA GLY A 49 10.79 5.21 2.92
C GLY A 49 10.14 5.74 4.20
N VAL A 50 8.99 6.37 4.12
CA VAL A 50 8.24 6.94 5.26
C VAL A 50 6.92 6.20 5.47
N CYS A 51 6.52 6.09 6.73
CA CYS A 51 5.21 5.58 7.12
C CYS A 51 4.22 6.71 7.35
N GLN A 52 2.91 6.45 7.21
CA GLN A 52 1.88 7.47 7.31
C GLN A 52 0.66 6.94 8.08
N VAL A 53 0.08 7.82 8.91
CA VAL A 53 -1.10 7.48 9.72
C VAL A 53 -2.37 7.41 8.88
N ALA A 54 -2.48 8.28 7.87
CA ALA A 54 -3.66 8.35 7.00
C ALA A 54 -3.82 7.07 6.16
N ASP A 55 -5.08 6.72 5.87
CA ASP A 55 -5.39 5.67 4.93
C ASP A 55 -4.93 6.05 3.51
N PHE A 56 -4.76 5.02 2.68
CA PHE A 56 -4.46 5.22 1.28
C PHE A 56 -5.57 6.01 0.57
N VAL A 57 -5.14 6.94 -0.29
CA VAL A 57 -6.00 7.70 -1.19
C VAL A 57 -5.35 7.78 -2.58
N ASP A 58 -6.13 7.64 -3.65
CA ASP A 58 -5.64 7.73 -5.03
C ASP A 58 -5.15 9.13 -5.40
N VAL A 59 -5.77 10.15 -4.82
CA VAL A 59 -5.39 11.56 -4.96
C VAL A 59 -5.06 12.10 -3.58
N LEU A 60 -3.83 12.56 -3.39
CA LEU A 60 -3.35 13.01 -2.10
C LEU A 60 -3.56 14.51 -1.91
N PRO A 61 -4.51 14.95 -1.09
CA PRO A 61 -4.51 16.32 -0.57
C PRO A 61 -3.33 16.51 0.39
N LEU A 62 -2.70 17.67 0.38
CA LEU A 62 -1.58 18.01 1.28
C LEU A 62 -1.82 17.63 2.75
N PRO A 63 -3.01 17.85 3.34
CA PRO A 63 -3.29 17.46 4.73
C PRO A 63 -3.22 15.95 5.01
N ALA A 64 -3.30 15.11 3.97
CA ALA A 64 -3.17 13.66 4.13
C ALA A 64 -1.70 13.18 4.15
N TYR A 65 -0.73 14.06 3.90
CA TYR A 65 0.68 13.74 4.02
C TYR A 65 1.14 14.06 5.45
N ALA A 66 1.15 13.02 6.28
CA ALA A 66 1.57 13.09 7.68
C ALA A 66 2.56 11.96 7.96
N PRO A 67 3.84 12.12 7.56
CA PRO A 67 4.85 11.09 7.74
C PRO A 67 5.15 10.89 9.22
N VAL A 68 5.32 9.62 9.61
CA VAL A 68 5.71 9.20 10.95
C VAL A 68 6.84 8.17 10.84
N ASP A 69 7.57 7.97 11.94
CA ASP A 69 8.50 6.85 12.05
C ASP A 69 7.74 5.54 11.92
N CYS A 70 8.27 4.59 11.14
CA CYS A 70 7.64 3.28 10.95
C CYS A 70 7.58 2.44 12.23
N ALA A 71 8.36 2.76 13.26
CA ALA A 71 8.21 2.17 14.59
C ALA A 71 6.90 2.58 15.30
N LEU A 72 6.27 3.66 14.86
CA LEU A 72 4.99 4.14 15.39
C LEU A 72 3.80 3.51 14.65
N PRO A 73 2.59 3.53 15.25
CA PRO A 73 1.39 3.06 14.58
C PRO A 73 1.10 3.82 13.29
N HIS A 74 0.98 3.07 12.18
CA HIS A 74 0.72 3.63 10.86
C HIS A 74 -0.12 2.66 10.01
N ARG A 75 -0.62 3.13 8.86
CA ARG A 75 -1.45 2.33 7.95
C ARG A 75 -0.85 2.18 6.56
N VAL A 76 -0.03 3.13 6.14
CA VAL A 76 0.55 3.17 4.81
C VAL A 76 2.06 3.33 4.92
N GLU A 77 2.80 2.64 4.06
CA GLU A 77 4.24 2.82 3.90
C GLU A 77 4.52 3.22 2.45
N THR A 78 5.10 4.40 2.27
CA THR A 78 5.53 4.90 0.95
C THR A 78 6.88 4.28 0.59
N VAL A 79 6.87 3.32 -0.32
CA VAL A 79 8.08 2.55 -0.66
C VAL A 79 8.91 3.20 -1.76
N HIS A 80 8.28 4.02 -2.60
CA HIS A 80 8.93 4.70 -3.71
C HIS A 80 8.15 5.95 -4.11
N VAL A 81 8.88 6.93 -4.66
CA VAL A 81 8.32 8.12 -5.33
C VAL A 81 8.98 8.24 -6.69
N GLY A 82 8.17 8.18 -7.74
CA GLY A 82 8.59 8.40 -9.12
C GLY A 82 8.04 9.71 -9.67
N ALA A 83 8.34 10.00 -10.93
CA ALA A 83 7.91 11.24 -11.59
C ALA A 83 7.23 10.97 -12.92
N PHE A 84 6.21 11.75 -13.22
CA PHE A 84 5.65 11.88 -14.56
C PHE A 84 6.52 12.82 -15.41
N PRO A 85 6.43 12.74 -16.76
CA PRO A 85 7.05 13.73 -17.63
C PRO A 85 6.61 15.15 -17.26
N ALA A 86 7.56 16.10 -17.30
CA ALA A 86 7.33 17.48 -16.88
C ALA A 86 6.29 18.21 -17.75
N ASP A 87 6.23 17.85 -19.04
CA ASP A 87 5.33 18.40 -20.05
C ASP A 87 3.89 17.87 -19.99
N ARG A 88 3.62 16.88 -19.12
CA ARG A 88 2.28 16.34 -18.97
C ARG A 88 1.30 17.40 -18.46
N ALA A 89 0.26 17.70 -19.25
CA ALA A 89 -0.66 18.81 -19.00
C ALA A 89 -1.55 18.60 -17.76
N ALA A 90 -2.02 17.37 -17.49
CA ALA A 90 -2.97 17.07 -16.42
C ALA A 90 -2.58 15.82 -15.63
N PRO A 91 -2.94 15.73 -14.32
CA PRO A 91 -2.74 14.51 -13.55
C PRO A 91 -3.62 13.39 -14.11
N PRO A 92 -3.15 12.13 -14.10
CA PRO A 92 -4.01 11.01 -14.41
C PRO A 92 -5.12 10.88 -13.37
N SER A 93 -6.30 10.46 -13.81
CA SER A 93 -7.38 10.13 -12.88
C SER A 93 -7.09 8.83 -12.14
N GLY A 94 -7.52 8.72 -10.89
CA GLY A 94 -7.43 7.48 -10.12
C GLY A 94 -8.08 6.31 -10.88
N GLY A 95 -7.38 5.17 -10.97
CA GLY A 95 -7.86 3.98 -11.67
C GLY A 95 -7.88 4.08 -13.20
N SER A 96 -7.32 5.14 -13.80
CA SER A 96 -7.25 5.27 -15.27
C SER A 96 -6.11 4.43 -15.87
N PRO A 97 -6.19 4.04 -17.17
CA PRO A 97 -5.11 3.34 -17.86
C PRO A 97 -3.79 4.13 -17.92
N GLU A 98 -3.84 5.43 -17.74
CA GLU A 98 -2.65 6.30 -17.71
C GLU A 98 -1.73 6.01 -16.50
N LEU A 99 -2.25 5.31 -15.48
CA LEU A 99 -1.47 4.84 -14.34
C LEU A 99 -0.74 3.51 -14.60
N ARG A 100 -0.83 2.90 -15.79
CA ARG A 100 -0.19 1.60 -16.06
C ARG A 100 1.33 1.63 -15.88
N ALA A 101 2.01 2.63 -16.43
CA ALA A 101 3.46 2.76 -16.29
C ALA A 101 3.87 3.06 -14.83
N PRO A 102 3.27 4.03 -14.12
CA PRO A 102 3.48 4.20 -12.68
C PRO A 102 3.19 2.94 -11.86
N PHE A 103 2.11 2.22 -12.17
CA PHE A 103 1.79 0.98 -11.46
C PHE A 103 2.84 -0.11 -11.69
N ALA A 104 3.34 -0.28 -12.91
CA ALA A 104 4.38 -1.26 -13.23
C ALA A 104 5.70 -0.96 -12.49
N ASP A 105 6.09 0.31 -12.38
CA ASP A 105 7.23 0.71 -11.56
C ASP A 105 6.97 0.44 -10.08
N CYS A 106 5.80 0.85 -9.56
CA CYS A 106 5.40 0.58 -8.18
C CYS A 106 5.35 -0.94 -7.88
N ASP A 107 4.87 -1.78 -8.80
CA ASP A 107 4.83 -3.24 -8.67
C ASP A 107 6.24 -3.83 -8.48
N THR A 108 7.18 -3.37 -9.30
CA THR A 108 8.59 -3.77 -9.24
C THR A 108 9.24 -3.31 -7.92
N ARG A 109 9.04 -2.04 -7.54
CA ARG A 109 9.61 -1.46 -6.32
C ARG A 109 9.04 -2.09 -5.06
N ALA A 110 7.73 -2.31 -5.02
CA ALA A 110 7.07 -2.95 -3.89
C ALA A 110 7.53 -4.40 -3.70
N THR A 111 7.63 -5.18 -4.79
CA THR A 111 8.15 -6.54 -4.79
C THR A 111 9.58 -6.61 -4.24
N ALA A 112 10.46 -5.75 -4.74
CA ALA A 112 11.83 -5.65 -4.23
C ALA A 112 11.88 -5.21 -2.75
N TYR A 113 10.99 -4.30 -2.36
CA TYR A 113 10.95 -3.74 -1.01
C TYR A 113 10.56 -4.77 0.05
N VAL A 114 9.55 -5.59 -0.21
CA VAL A 114 9.09 -6.61 0.74
C VAL A 114 9.87 -7.92 0.64
N GLY A 115 10.68 -8.10 -0.40
CA GLY A 115 11.56 -9.27 -0.58
C GLY A 115 10.91 -10.48 -1.25
N ASP A 116 9.68 -10.33 -1.78
CA ASP A 116 8.93 -11.30 -2.60
C ASP A 116 7.79 -10.59 -3.32
N ASP A 117 7.03 -11.28 -4.21
CA ASP A 117 5.80 -10.69 -4.76
C ASP A 117 4.87 -10.25 -3.61
N TRP A 118 4.60 -8.95 -3.52
CA TRP A 118 3.76 -8.40 -2.45
C TRP A 118 2.36 -9.04 -2.40
N ARG A 119 1.89 -9.63 -3.51
CA ARG A 119 0.61 -10.36 -3.57
C ARG A 119 0.63 -11.68 -2.83
N ALA A 120 1.83 -12.19 -2.50
CA ALA A 120 1.98 -13.36 -1.64
C ALA A 120 1.71 -13.04 -0.16
N GLY A 121 1.45 -11.78 0.16
CA GLY A 121 1.07 -11.31 1.49
C GLY A 121 -0.31 -10.68 1.54
N ARG A 122 -0.79 -10.44 2.76
CA ARG A 122 -1.97 -9.61 3.05
C ARG A 122 -1.61 -8.13 2.87
N LEU A 123 -1.21 -7.79 1.63
CA LEU A 123 -0.76 -6.47 1.25
C LEU A 123 -1.60 -5.92 0.09
N ARG A 124 -1.70 -4.61 0.03
CA ARG A 124 -2.28 -3.84 -1.07
C ARG A 124 -1.28 -2.81 -1.53
N LEU A 125 -0.98 -2.81 -2.82
CA LEU A 125 -0.21 -1.77 -3.47
C LEU A 125 -1.15 -0.76 -4.11
N ALA A 126 -0.79 0.51 -4.03
CA ALA A 126 -1.56 1.57 -4.64
C ALA A 126 -0.64 2.69 -5.17
N VAL A 127 -1.15 3.46 -6.11
CA VAL A 127 -0.44 4.59 -6.73
C VAL A 127 -1.20 5.87 -6.42
N ALA A 128 -0.59 6.76 -5.64
CA ALA A 128 -1.14 8.09 -5.36
C ALA A 128 -0.50 9.13 -6.29
N VAL A 129 -1.28 10.14 -6.65
CA VAL A 129 -0.85 11.24 -7.51
C VAL A 129 -1.17 12.58 -6.86
N PRO A 130 -0.53 13.69 -7.27
CA PRO A 130 -0.86 15.02 -6.76
C PRO A 130 -2.32 15.39 -7.00
N SER A 131 -2.88 16.20 -6.10
CA SER A 131 -4.15 16.88 -6.36
C SER A 131 -4.06 17.79 -7.59
N LYS A 132 -5.21 18.18 -8.14
CA LYS A 132 -5.24 19.17 -9.25
C LYS A 132 -4.50 20.45 -8.90
N THR A 133 -4.64 20.95 -7.67
CA THR A 133 -3.93 22.14 -7.17
C THR A 133 -2.41 21.88 -7.10
N GLY A 134 -1.99 20.75 -6.52
CA GLY A 134 -0.57 20.38 -6.50
C GLY A 134 0.02 20.25 -7.90
N TRP A 135 -0.73 19.68 -8.84
CA TRP A 135 -0.32 19.57 -10.24
C TRP A 135 -0.17 20.94 -10.91
N ALA A 136 -1.14 21.84 -10.69
CA ALA A 136 -1.09 23.23 -11.18
C ALA A 136 0.11 24.01 -10.60
N SER A 137 0.53 23.66 -9.37
CA SER A 137 1.73 24.23 -8.72
C SER A 137 3.03 23.54 -9.17
N GLY A 138 3.01 22.65 -10.19
CA GLY A 138 4.20 22.02 -10.76
C GLY A 138 4.54 20.63 -10.23
N ALA A 139 3.78 20.06 -9.29
CA ALA A 139 4.03 18.70 -8.82
C ALA A 139 3.81 17.67 -9.95
N ARG A 140 4.79 16.77 -10.15
CA ARG A 140 4.76 15.75 -11.20
C ARG A 140 5.15 14.37 -10.66
N TRP A 141 4.92 14.11 -9.38
CA TRP A 141 5.27 12.84 -8.75
C TRP A 141 4.11 11.82 -8.82
N TYR A 142 4.45 10.55 -8.68
CA TYR A 142 3.57 9.50 -8.21
C TYR A 142 4.21 8.79 -7.03
N ARG A 143 3.38 8.27 -6.13
CA ARG A 143 3.82 7.62 -4.91
C ARG A 143 3.33 6.18 -4.89
N CYS A 144 4.23 5.26 -4.57
CA CYS A 144 3.95 3.84 -4.42
C CYS A 144 3.71 3.54 -2.94
N ASP A 145 2.50 3.21 -2.59
CA ASP A 145 2.09 2.98 -1.21
C ASP A 145 1.72 1.51 -0.99
N LEU A 146 2.32 0.90 0.03
CA LEU A 146 1.94 -0.40 0.54
C LEU A 146 1.11 -0.25 1.81
N THR A 147 0.07 -1.09 1.94
CA THR A 147 -0.80 -1.16 3.10
C THR A 147 -1.00 -2.60 3.49
N GLU A 148 -0.85 -2.93 4.78
CA GLU A 148 -1.32 -4.20 5.31
C GLU A 148 -2.84 -4.21 5.34
N VAL A 149 -3.44 -5.33 4.93
CA VAL A 149 -4.89 -5.50 4.89
C VAL A 149 -5.33 -6.71 5.72
N SER A 150 -6.53 -6.66 6.24
CA SER A 150 -7.09 -7.71 7.10
C SER A 150 -7.19 -9.07 6.41
N THR A 151 -7.39 -9.08 5.09
CA THR A 151 -7.49 -10.29 4.27
C THR A 151 -7.07 -10.00 2.84
N ALA A 152 -6.75 -11.04 2.06
CA ALA A 152 -6.52 -10.92 0.62
C ALA A 152 -7.82 -10.98 -0.21
N GLU A 153 -8.96 -11.23 0.44
CA GLU A 153 -10.28 -11.33 -0.18
C GLU A 153 -10.94 -9.96 -0.40
N ALA A 154 -12.07 -9.95 -1.10
CA ALA A 154 -12.88 -8.75 -1.25
C ALA A 154 -13.37 -8.23 0.11
N GLY A 155 -13.47 -6.91 0.25
CA GLY A 155 -13.86 -6.28 1.53
C GLY A 155 -12.71 -6.12 2.54
N ALA A 156 -11.48 -6.40 2.13
CA ALA A 156 -10.29 -6.16 2.97
C ALA A 156 -10.21 -4.69 3.44
N VAL A 157 -9.95 -4.50 4.73
CA VAL A 157 -9.75 -3.18 5.33
C VAL A 157 -8.28 -2.98 5.70
N PRO A 158 -7.76 -1.74 5.65
CA PRO A 158 -6.42 -1.42 6.13
C PRO A 158 -6.24 -1.78 7.61
N VAL A 159 -5.08 -2.33 7.94
CA VAL A 159 -4.68 -2.68 9.31
C VAL A 159 -3.68 -1.65 9.81
N THR A 160 -3.88 -1.16 11.03
CA THR A 160 -2.85 -0.36 11.70
C THR A 160 -1.74 -1.29 12.19
N ARG A 161 -0.50 -0.98 11.82
CA ARG A 161 0.68 -1.75 12.18
C ARG A 161 1.77 -0.88 12.80
N THR A 162 2.75 -1.52 13.41
CA THR A 162 4.04 -0.96 13.79
C THR A 162 5.16 -1.72 13.06
N GLY A 163 6.28 -1.07 12.81
CA GLY A 163 7.40 -1.66 12.07
C GLY A 163 7.21 -1.63 10.55
N SER A 164 8.32 -1.52 9.82
CA SER A 164 8.35 -1.44 8.37
C SER A 164 7.94 -2.75 7.69
N LEU A 165 7.42 -2.64 6.47
CA LEU A 165 7.18 -3.75 5.54
C LEU A 165 8.44 -4.18 4.77
N ARG A 166 9.58 -3.50 4.97
CA ARG A 166 10.84 -3.87 4.32
C ARG A 166 11.22 -5.30 4.68
N ASP A 167 11.53 -6.11 3.66
CA ASP A 167 11.86 -7.53 3.78
C ASP A 167 10.78 -8.40 4.48
N ALA A 168 9.56 -7.87 4.68
CA ALA A 168 8.51 -8.53 5.45
C ALA A 168 8.01 -9.85 4.82
N LEU A 169 8.32 -10.09 3.55
CA LEU A 169 8.03 -11.35 2.86
C LEU A 169 9.29 -12.14 2.46
N LYS A 170 10.49 -11.78 2.91
CA LYS A 170 11.73 -12.46 2.57
C LYS A 170 11.84 -13.88 3.17
N GLY A 171 11.14 -14.14 4.26
CA GLY A 171 11.11 -15.42 4.97
C GLY A 171 9.74 -15.78 5.49
N PRO A 172 9.64 -16.66 6.49
CA PRO A 172 8.40 -16.91 7.21
C PRO A 172 7.87 -15.62 7.82
N SER A 173 6.58 -15.34 7.60
CA SER A 173 5.96 -14.09 8.04
C SER A 173 4.46 -14.30 8.27
N PRO A 174 3.87 -13.70 9.32
CA PRO A 174 2.44 -13.74 9.55
C PRO A 174 1.65 -12.99 8.47
N LEU A 175 2.32 -12.17 7.66
CA LEU A 175 1.69 -11.49 6.53
C LEU A 175 1.49 -12.40 5.32
N ARG A 176 2.28 -13.49 5.21
CA ARG A 176 2.20 -14.40 4.06
C ARG A 176 0.84 -15.08 4.00
N LEU A 177 0.36 -15.21 2.79
CA LEU A 177 -0.75 -16.11 2.49
C LEU A 177 -0.24 -17.55 2.59
N GLY A 178 -1.02 -18.40 3.24
CA GLY A 178 -0.68 -19.80 3.49
C GLY A 178 -1.93 -20.66 3.40
N CYS A 179 -2.12 -21.53 4.41
CA CYS A 179 -3.25 -22.42 4.50
C CYS A 179 -4.54 -21.67 4.83
N GLN A 180 -5.64 -22.15 4.26
CA GLN A 180 -6.95 -21.50 4.32
C GLN A 180 -8.03 -22.53 4.62
N ARG A 181 -9.08 -22.10 5.29
CA ARG A 181 -10.34 -22.84 5.37
C ARG A 181 -11.34 -22.18 4.44
N SER A 182 -11.90 -22.96 3.51
CA SER A 182 -12.94 -22.46 2.64
C SER A 182 -14.30 -22.49 3.33
N GLU A 183 -15.07 -21.42 3.14
CA GLU A 183 -16.47 -21.34 3.58
C GLU A 183 -17.34 -20.95 2.38
N ASN A 184 -18.40 -21.71 2.17
CA ASN A 184 -19.39 -21.36 1.16
C ASN A 184 -20.30 -20.25 1.70
N VAL A 185 -20.32 -19.12 1.03
CA VAL A 185 -21.17 -17.99 1.37
C VAL A 185 -22.16 -17.68 0.26
N GLY A 186 -23.42 -17.54 0.63
CA GLY A 186 -24.49 -17.17 -0.26
C GLY A 186 -24.98 -18.26 -1.20
N ARG A 187 -26.08 -17.97 -1.93
CA ARG A 187 -26.83 -18.92 -2.77
C ARG A 187 -26.06 -19.40 -4.02
N ARG A 188 -24.96 -18.73 -4.40
CA ARG A 188 -24.16 -19.07 -5.59
C ARG A 188 -22.87 -19.81 -5.25
N GLY A 189 -22.70 -20.29 -4.01
CA GLY A 189 -21.51 -21.04 -3.61
C GLY A 189 -20.22 -20.24 -3.70
N ALA A 190 -20.29 -18.92 -3.55
CA ALA A 190 -19.07 -18.12 -3.49
C ALA A 190 -18.23 -18.57 -2.27
N GLN A 191 -16.98 -18.90 -2.53
CA GLN A 191 -16.05 -19.33 -1.49
C GLN A 191 -15.34 -18.12 -0.89
N VAL A 192 -15.32 -18.05 0.44
CA VAL A 192 -14.44 -17.16 1.20
C VAL A 192 -13.33 -18.02 1.79
N LEU A 193 -12.09 -17.57 1.64
CA LEU A 193 -10.92 -18.23 2.16
C LEU A 193 -10.48 -17.55 3.46
N LYS A 194 -10.55 -18.27 4.59
CA LYS A 194 -10.12 -17.78 5.90
C LYS A 194 -8.75 -18.31 6.25
N PRO A 195 -7.76 -17.46 6.57
CA PRO A 195 -6.43 -17.89 6.96
C PRO A 195 -6.49 -18.78 8.21
N VAL A 196 -5.72 -19.85 8.21
CA VAL A 196 -5.50 -20.73 9.35
C VAL A 196 -4.04 -21.20 9.36
N GLU A 197 -3.57 -21.63 10.54
CA GLU A 197 -2.27 -22.27 10.64
C GLU A 197 -2.29 -23.62 9.90
N CYS A 198 -1.22 -23.94 9.13
CA CYS A 198 -1.16 -25.17 8.34
C CYS A 198 -1.18 -26.45 9.17
N ALA A 199 -0.82 -26.37 10.45
CA ALA A 199 -0.95 -27.48 11.40
C ALA A 199 -2.41 -27.75 11.83
N THR A 200 -3.34 -26.85 11.52
CA THR A 200 -4.76 -27.05 11.76
C THR A 200 -5.48 -27.58 10.52
N ARG A 201 -6.69 -28.10 10.72
CA ARG A 201 -7.49 -28.60 9.59
C ARG A 201 -7.81 -27.50 8.60
N HIS A 202 -7.40 -27.69 7.36
CA HIS A 202 -7.64 -26.77 6.26
C HIS A 202 -7.90 -27.53 4.96
N ASP A 203 -8.52 -26.87 4.00
CA ASP A 203 -8.92 -27.44 2.72
C ASP A 203 -8.45 -26.60 1.52
N ALA A 204 -7.77 -25.48 1.75
CA ALA A 204 -7.19 -24.69 0.69
C ALA A 204 -5.80 -24.13 1.09
N GLU A 205 -4.95 -23.90 0.11
CA GLU A 205 -3.62 -23.31 0.30
C GLU A 205 -3.31 -22.30 -0.80
N PHE A 206 -2.73 -21.16 -0.43
CA PHE A 206 -2.16 -20.24 -1.40
C PHE A 206 -0.93 -20.89 -2.04
N VAL A 207 -0.96 -21.04 -3.36
CA VAL A 207 0.11 -21.73 -4.10
C VAL A 207 1.03 -20.78 -4.86
N GLY A 208 0.66 -19.52 -4.99
CA GLY A 208 1.48 -18.52 -5.67
C GLY A 208 0.67 -17.54 -6.50
N VAL A 209 1.39 -16.74 -7.26
CA VAL A 209 0.83 -15.74 -8.17
C VAL A 209 1.13 -16.13 -9.61
N TRP A 210 0.09 -16.17 -10.43
CA TRP A 210 0.25 -16.25 -11.88
C TRP A 210 0.21 -14.85 -12.48
N LYS A 211 1.20 -14.50 -13.31
CA LYS A 211 1.23 -13.23 -14.06
C LYS A 211 0.45 -13.42 -15.35
N ALA A 212 -0.74 -12.86 -15.41
CA ALA A 212 -1.57 -12.92 -16.60
C ALA A 212 -1.00 -12.01 -17.72
N PRO A 213 -1.22 -12.36 -18.99
CA PRO A 213 -0.90 -11.49 -20.12
C PRO A 213 -1.72 -10.19 -20.08
N ASP A 214 -1.33 -9.19 -20.88
CA ASP A 214 -2.06 -7.92 -21.00
C ASP A 214 -3.29 -8.06 -21.91
N GLU A 215 -4.29 -8.75 -21.39
CA GLU A 215 -5.57 -9.01 -22.04
C GLU A 215 -6.71 -8.30 -21.31
N PRO A 216 -7.90 -8.15 -21.94
CA PRO A 216 -9.09 -7.63 -21.28
C PRO A 216 -9.44 -8.39 -20.01
N TYR A 217 -10.07 -7.72 -19.05
CA TYR A 217 -10.58 -8.38 -17.85
C TYR A 217 -11.68 -9.41 -18.23
N PRO A 218 -11.65 -10.63 -17.67
CA PRO A 218 -12.59 -11.68 -18.04
C PRO A 218 -14.04 -11.26 -17.75
N ALA A 219 -14.89 -11.34 -18.77
CA ALA A 219 -16.30 -10.98 -18.70
C ALA A 219 -17.23 -12.18 -18.92
N ARG A 220 -16.80 -13.19 -19.67
CA ARG A 220 -17.56 -14.42 -19.99
C ARG A 220 -16.85 -15.64 -19.42
N ASP A 221 -17.54 -16.73 -19.26
CA ASP A 221 -16.98 -17.97 -18.70
C ASP A 221 -15.76 -18.46 -19.49
N ALA A 222 -15.78 -18.36 -20.81
CA ALA A 222 -14.64 -18.76 -21.65
C ALA A 222 -13.38 -17.91 -21.40
N ASP A 223 -13.53 -16.68 -21.00
CA ASP A 223 -12.40 -15.76 -20.75
C ASP A 223 -11.63 -16.16 -19.48
N TRP A 224 -12.18 -17.04 -18.64
CA TRP A 224 -11.53 -17.57 -17.43
C TRP A 224 -10.61 -18.75 -17.68
N LEU A 225 -10.73 -19.41 -18.84
CA LEU A 225 -9.91 -20.61 -19.14
C LEU A 225 -8.41 -20.37 -19.05
N PRO A 226 -7.84 -19.27 -19.58
CA PRO A 226 -6.41 -18.97 -19.41
C PRO A 226 -6.00 -18.78 -17.95
N PHE A 227 -6.88 -18.22 -17.12
CA PHE A 227 -6.62 -18.00 -15.69
C PHE A 227 -6.53 -19.33 -14.93
N TYR A 228 -7.44 -20.27 -15.24
CA TYR A 228 -7.37 -21.62 -14.68
C TYR A 228 -6.12 -22.35 -15.16
N ALA A 229 -5.78 -22.26 -16.44
CA ALA A 229 -4.57 -22.90 -16.99
C ALA A 229 -3.30 -22.34 -16.33
N GLY A 230 -3.16 -21.01 -16.24
CA GLY A 230 -2.02 -20.39 -15.59
C GLY A 230 -1.89 -20.74 -14.11
N CYS A 231 -2.99 -20.74 -13.37
CA CYS A 231 -2.98 -21.15 -11.96
C CYS A 231 -2.74 -22.64 -11.77
N ARG A 232 -3.13 -23.51 -12.71
CA ARG A 232 -2.77 -24.95 -12.69
C ARG A 232 -1.25 -25.15 -12.71
N THR A 233 -0.56 -24.46 -13.61
CA THR A 233 0.91 -24.53 -13.69
C THR A 233 1.57 -24.07 -12.38
N VAL A 234 1.05 -23.01 -11.75
CA VAL A 234 1.54 -22.54 -10.44
C VAL A 234 1.31 -23.61 -9.36
N LEU A 235 0.12 -24.21 -9.34
CA LEU A 235 -0.26 -25.26 -8.39
C LEU A 235 0.63 -26.50 -8.55
N ALA A 236 0.83 -26.98 -9.78
CA ALA A 236 1.64 -28.15 -10.08
C ALA A 236 3.07 -27.99 -9.54
N ARG A 237 3.67 -26.81 -9.78
CA ARG A 237 5.00 -26.47 -9.27
C ARG A 237 5.02 -26.41 -7.74
N TYR A 238 4.00 -25.79 -7.12
CA TYR A 238 3.91 -25.67 -5.67
C TYR A 238 3.84 -27.03 -4.98
N ALA A 239 2.96 -27.92 -5.47
CA ALA A 239 2.75 -29.22 -4.89
C ALA A 239 3.81 -30.26 -5.30
N GLY A 240 4.63 -29.99 -6.33
CA GLY A 240 5.61 -30.94 -6.86
C GLY A 240 4.96 -32.11 -7.62
N VAL A 241 3.88 -31.85 -8.34
CA VAL A 241 3.14 -32.81 -9.16
C VAL A 241 3.21 -32.45 -10.64
N PRO A 242 3.00 -33.41 -11.58
CA PRO A 242 2.93 -33.11 -13.02
C PRO A 242 1.80 -32.09 -13.33
N ASP A 243 2.06 -31.18 -14.29
CA ASP A 243 1.05 -30.33 -14.90
C ASP A 243 0.45 -31.02 -16.12
N ASP A 244 -0.37 -32.01 -15.86
CA ASP A 244 -1.02 -32.87 -16.85
C ASP A 244 -2.54 -32.92 -16.61
N ASP A 245 -3.24 -33.74 -17.43
CA ASP A 245 -4.70 -33.87 -17.32
C ASP A 245 -5.17 -34.49 -16.01
N ASP A 246 -4.30 -35.23 -15.31
CA ASP A 246 -4.63 -35.82 -14.01
C ASP A 246 -4.68 -34.80 -12.88
N LEU A 247 -4.09 -33.61 -13.07
CA LEU A 247 -4.07 -32.56 -12.04
C LEU A 247 -5.48 -32.18 -11.58
N ARG A 248 -6.48 -32.16 -12.46
CA ARG A 248 -7.89 -31.90 -12.14
C ARG A 248 -8.52 -32.93 -11.19
N TYR A 249 -7.95 -34.14 -11.14
CA TYR A 249 -8.40 -35.20 -10.22
C TYR A 249 -7.61 -35.24 -8.93
N ARG A 250 -6.54 -34.41 -8.79
CA ARG A 250 -5.77 -34.27 -7.56
C ARG A 250 -6.36 -33.22 -6.64
N SER A 251 -6.74 -32.07 -7.21
CA SER A 251 -7.34 -30.96 -6.47
C SER A 251 -8.18 -30.06 -7.37
N GLY A 252 -9.10 -29.31 -6.76
CA GLY A 252 -9.70 -28.14 -7.33
C GLY A 252 -8.76 -26.94 -7.28
N LEU A 253 -9.24 -25.82 -7.81
CA LEU A 253 -8.48 -24.59 -7.94
C LEU A 253 -9.40 -23.38 -7.64
N VAL A 254 -8.93 -22.47 -6.81
CA VAL A 254 -9.57 -21.16 -6.61
C VAL A 254 -8.66 -20.08 -7.22
N VAL A 255 -9.22 -19.30 -8.13
CA VAL A 255 -8.52 -18.25 -8.86
C VAL A 255 -9.03 -16.89 -8.41
N ARG A 256 -8.12 -16.00 -8.02
CA ARG A 256 -8.42 -14.66 -7.51
C ARG A 256 -7.65 -13.60 -8.30
N PRO A 257 -8.17 -13.13 -9.43
CA PRO A 257 -7.57 -11.99 -10.13
C PRO A 257 -7.78 -10.71 -9.31
N PRO A 258 -6.97 -9.67 -9.54
CA PRO A 258 -7.29 -8.34 -9.05
C PRO A 258 -8.63 -7.88 -9.62
N GLY A 259 -9.34 -7.03 -8.91
CA GLY A 259 -10.60 -6.47 -9.41
C GLY A 259 -10.40 -5.66 -10.71
N ALA A 260 -11.47 -5.49 -11.50
CA ALA A 260 -11.44 -4.83 -12.81
C ALA A 260 -10.78 -3.43 -12.80
N GLY A 261 -10.96 -2.67 -11.70
CA GLY A 261 -10.28 -1.36 -11.53
C GLY A 261 -8.76 -1.49 -11.49
N ARG A 262 -8.24 -2.46 -10.73
CA ARG A 262 -6.81 -2.74 -10.64
C ARG A 262 -6.26 -3.32 -11.94
N TRP A 263 -7.04 -4.15 -12.61
CA TRP A 263 -6.71 -4.68 -13.93
C TRP A 263 -6.52 -3.56 -14.97
N ARG A 264 -7.36 -2.55 -14.90
CA ARG A 264 -7.29 -1.39 -15.80
C ARG A 264 -5.99 -0.61 -15.66
N VAL A 265 -5.47 -0.49 -14.44
CA VAL A 265 -4.18 0.17 -14.17
C VAL A 265 -2.97 -0.75 -14.36
N GLY A 266 -3.17 -2.00 -14.81
CA GLY A 266 -2.07 -2.90 -15.18
C GLY A 266 -1.73 -3.98 -14.16
N ASP A 267 -2.49 -4.14 -13.07
CA ASP A 267 -2.29 -5.27 -12.17
C ASP A 267 -2.70 -6.58 -12.86
N ARG A 268 -1.71 -7.45 -13.08
CA ARG A 268 -1.87 -8.75 -13.76
C ARG A 268 -1.57 -9.93 -12.84
N GLY A 269 -1.37 -9.68 -11.55
CA GLY A 269 -1.06 -10.74 -10.59
C GLY A 269 -2.31 -11.44 -10.09
N VAL A 270 -2.49 -12.67 -10.51
CA VAL A 270 -3.60 -13.55 -10.14
C VAL A 270 -3.17 -14.43 -8.99
N ARG A 271 -3.84 -14.33 -7.84
CA ARG A 271 -3.60 -15.24 -6.72
C ARG A 271 -4.24 -16.60 -7.02
N CYS A 272 -3.46 -17.66 -6.88
CA CYS A 272 -3.86 -19.04 -7.12
C CYS A 272 -3.91 -19.79 -5.80
N TYR A 273 -4.97 -20.57 -5.61
CA TYR A 273 -5.13 -21.41 -4.41
C TYR A 273 -5.48 -22.85 -4.84
N LEU A 274 -4.78 -23.82 -4.27
CA LEU A 274 -5.21 -25.22 -4.25
C LEU A 274 -6.45 -25.33 -3.37
N TRP A 275 -7.41 -26.17 -3.75
CA TRP A 275 -8.63 -26.44 -2.99
C TRP A 275 -9.00 -27.90 -3.01
N LEU A 276 -9.22 -28.48 -1.84
CA LEU A 276 -9.46 -29.92 -1.66
C LEU A 276 -10.96 -30.31 -1.61
N SER A 277 -11.86 -29.39 -1.90
CA SER A 277 -13.33 -29.53 -1.99
C SER A 277 -14.01 -30.39 -0.92
N ASP A 278 -13.63 -31.64 -0.74
CA ASP A 278 -14.27 -32.69 0.06
C ASP A 278 -13.42 -33.24 1.21
N ARG A 279 -12.21 -32.72 1.38
CA ARG A 279 -11.27 -33.19 2.42
C ARG A 279 -10.48 -32.06 3.05
N THR A 280 -9.95 -32.35 4.23
CA THR A 280 -9.03 -31.45 4.94
C THR A 280 -7.72 -32.15 5.22
N VAL A 281 -6.66 -31.36 5.33
CA VAL A 281 -5.32 -31.81 5.74
C VAL A 281 -4.88 -31.00 6.97
N THR A 282 -3.82 -31.45 7.64
CA THR A 282 -3.23 -30.78 8.80
C THR A 282 -1.73 -30.51 8.60
N ALA A 283 -1.28 -30.58 7.36
CA ALA A 283 0.08 -30.24 6.96
C ALA A 283 0.02 -29.59 5.56
N SER A 284 0.95 -28.68 5.29
CA SER A 284 1.01 -28.03 3.98
C SER A 284 1.31 -29.06 2.87
N LEU A 285 0.68 -28.87 1.74
CA LEU A 285 0.88 -29.65 0.50
C LEU A 285 2.02 -29.11 -0.37
N LYS A 286 2.77 -28.14 0.09
CA LYS A 286 3.96 -27.63 -0.60
C LYS A 286 5.01 -28.73 -0.75
N GLY A 287 5.32 -29.08 -2.00
CA GLY A 287 6.28 -30.16 -2.30
C GLY A 287 5.83 -31.56 -1.87
N ALA A 288 4.56 -31.76 -1.58
CA ALA A 288 4.03 -33.05 -1.11
C ALA A 288 4.09 -34.17 -2.16
N GLY A 289 4.25 -33.82 -3.43
CA GLY A 289 4.37 -34.74 -4.55
C GLY A 289 3.10 -35.55 -4.81
N PRO A 290 3.20 -36.53 -5.73
CA PRO A 290 2.05 -37.37 -6.08
C PRO A 290 1.50 -38.21 -4.90
N THR A 291 2.32 -38.51 -3.91
CA THR A 291 1.90 -39.25 -2.71
C THR A 291 1.03 -38.38 -1.78
N GLY A 292 1.43 -37.13 -1.54
CA GLY A 292 0.65 -36.21 -0.70
C GLY A 292 -0.58 -35.65 -1.41
N LEU A 293 -0.53 -35.54 -2.75
CA LEU A 293 -1.63 -35.10 -3.59
C LEU A 293 -1.94 -36.16 -4.69
N PRO A 294 -2.50 -37.33 -4.30
CA PRO A 294 -2.76 -38.42 -5.23
C PRO A 294 -3.90 -38.10 -6.20
N VAL A 295 -3.88 -38.73 -7.37
CA VAL A 295 -5.01 -38.77 -8.29
C VAL A 295 -6.16 -39.54 -7.62
N ARG A 296 -7.34 -38.92 -7.62
CA ARG A 296 -8.54 -39.53 -7.08
C ARG A 296 -9.48 -39.86 -8.23
N THR A 297 -9.64 -41.11 -8.48
CA THR A 297 -10.73 -41.59 -9.34
C THR A 297 -12.04 -41.48 -8.58
N LYS A 298 -13.08 -40.98 -9.23
CA LYS A 298 -14.43 -41.02 -8.67
C LYS A 298 -14.90 -42.47 -8.58
#